data_7e497b296d62e4061c9872ae62ec9a50
#
_entry.id   7e497b296d62e4061c9872ae62ec9a50
#
_cell.length_a   1.000
_cell.length_b   1.000
_cell.length_c   1.000
_cell.angle_alpha   90.00
_cell.angle_beta   90.00
_cell.angle_gamma   90.00
#
_symmetry.space_group_name_H-M   'P 1'
#
loop_
_entity.id
_entity.type
_entity.pdbx_description
1 polymer ?
#
loop_
_entity_poly.entity_id
_entity_poly.type
_entity_poly.pdbx_seq_one_letter_code
_entity_poly.pdbx_strand_id
1 'polypeptide(L)'
;MENQENERIKKAFQNKNWPEIKSSDSWNIFKIMAEFVDGYETLSKIGPCVSVFGSARTKPGTKYYEMATEIGQKLASVGLGVITGGGPGIMEAGNLGAHKEKGASVGLNIELPFEQSSNPYIDRDKLINFNFFFVRKVMFMKYAQGFI
;
A
#
# COMPACT_ATOMS: atom_id res chain seq x y z
N MET A 1 18.40 -33.64 7.68
CA MET A 1 17.77 -32.66 6.77
C MET A 1 16.67 -33.31 5.91
N GLU A 2 16.94 -34.40 5.25
CA GLU A 2 15.98 -35.13 4.37
C GLU A 2 14.69 -35.57 5.08
N ASN A 3 14.76 -35.94 6.36
CA ASN A 3 13.59 -36.37 7.13
C ASN A 3 12.65 -35.22 7.53
N GLN A 4 13.18 -34.01 7.71
CA GLN A 4 12.36 -32.83 8.01
C GLN A 4 11.66 -32.28 6.76
N GLU A 5 12.27 -32.41 5.60
CA GLU A 5 11.72 -32.00 4.32
C GLU A 5 10.59 -32.96 3.88
N ASN A 6 10.77 -34.26 4.08
CA ASN A 6 9.73 -35.25 3.85
C ASN A 6 8.51 -35.09 4.76
N GLU A 7 8.70 -34.69 6.02
CA GLU A 7 7.58 -34.40 6.95
C GLU A 7 6.84 -33.11 6.57
N ARG A 8 7.54 -32.09 6.06
CA ARG A 8 6.90 -30.88 5.52
C ARG A 8 6.08 -31.18 4.28
N ILE A 9 6.61 -32.01 3.38
CA ILE A 9 5.90 -32.44 2.17
C ILE A 9 4.66 -33.27 2.54
N LYS A 10 4.78 -34.22 3.46
CA LYS A 10 3.63 -35.01 3.94
C LYS A 10 2.55 -34.11 4.58
N LYS A 11 2.92 -33.11 5.39
CA LYS A 11 1.97 -32.15 5.95
C LYS A 11 1.26 -31.30 4.89
N ALA A 12 1.95 -30.95 3.82
CA ALA A 12 1.37 -30.19 2.71
C ALA A 12 0.30 -30.98 1.93
N PHE A 13 0.42 -32.33 1.93
CA PHE A 13 -0.52 -33.24 1.28
C PHE A 13 -1.54 -33.88 2.22
N GLN A 14 -1.54 -33.54 3.54
CA GLN A 14 -2.61 -33.98 4.43
C GLN A 14 -3.94 -33.39 3.96
N ASN A 15 -4.94 -34.26 3.89
CA ASN A 15 -6.31 -33.86 3.52
C ASN A 15 -6.79 -32.72 4.41
N LYS A 16 -6.87 -31.53 3.82
CA LYS A 16 -7.49 -30.39 4.46
C LYS A 16 -8.96 -30.69 4.68
N ASN A 17 -9.47 -30.37 5.86
CA ASN A 17 -10.89 -30.55 6.17
C ASN A 17 -11.73 -29.57 5.34
N TRP A 18 -12.32 -30.04 4.24
CA TRP A 18 -13.08 -29.22 3.29
C TRP A 18 -14.17 -28.33 3.91
N PRO A 19 -14.93 -28.76 4.92
CA PRO A 19 -15.90 -27.89 5.60
C PRO A 19 -15.25 -26.69 6.28
N GLU A 20 -14.11 -26.87 6.94
CA GLU A 20 -13.38 -25.77 7.61
C GLU A 20 -12.78 -24.78 6.60
N ILE A 21 -12.25 -25.29 5.49
CA ILE A 21 -11.73 -24.45 4.39
C ILE A 21 -12.84 -23.59 3.81
N LYS A 22 -13.99 -24.19 3.47
CA LYS A 22 -15.12 -23.44 2.90
C LYS A 22 -15.63 -22.35 3.84
N SER A 23 -15.70 -22.62 5.13
CA SER A 23 -16.11 -21.62 6.13
C SER A 23 -15.09 -20.46 6.20
N SER A 24 -13.80 -20.78 6.23
CA SER A 24 -12.73 -19.78 6.24
C SER A 24 -12.72 -18.92 4.97
N ASP A 25 -12.89 -19.54 3.81
CA ASP A 25 -12.92 -18.84 2.52
C ASP A 25 -14.13 -17.90 2.41
N SER A 26 -15.29 -18.31 2.89
CA SER A 26 -16.47 -17.45 2.93
C SER A 26 -16.25 -16.20 3.79
N TRP A 27 -15.61 -16.33 4.95
CA TRP A 27 -15.25 -15.18 5.78
C TRP A 27 -14.20 -14.28 5.12
N ASN A 28 -13.25 -14.85 4.41
CA ASN A 28 -12.25 -14.08 3.66
C ASN A 28 -12.90 -13.25 2.55
N ILE A 29 -13.90 -13.77 1.86
CA ILE A 29 -14.66 -13.00 0.86
C ILE A 29 -15.30 -11.75 1.48
N PHE A 30 -15.94 -11.87 2.65
CA PHE A 30 -16.51 -10.70 3.33
C PHE A 30 -15.45 -9.67 3.73
N LYS A 31 -14.30 -10.11 4.22
CA LYS A 31 -13.18 -9.22 4.55
C LYS A 31 -12.62 -8.50 3.31
N ILE A 32 -12.50 -9.22 2.19
CA ILE A 32 -12.08 -8.65 0.91
C ILE A 32 -13.07 -7.60 0.44
N MET A 33 -14.36 -7.88 0.49
CA MET A 33 -15.41 -6.92 0.14
C MET A 33 -15.37 -5.68 1.04
N ALA A 34 -15.17 -5.84 2.35
CA ALA A 34 -15.05 -4.74 3.28
C ALA A 34 -13.87 -3.82 2.92
N GLU A 35 -12.70 -4.38 2.60
CA GLU A 35 -11.55 -3.58 2.16
C GLU A 35 -11.80 -2.84 0.83
N PHE A 36 -12.54 -3.43 -0.09
CA PHE A 36 -12.98 -2.71 -1.30
C PHE A 36 -13.89 -1.53 -0.97
N VAL A 37 -14.86 -1.72 -0.08
CA VAL A 37 -15.78 -0.65 0.34
C VAL A 37 -15.01 0.47 1.00
N ASP A 38 -14.16 0.17 1.99
CA ASP A 38 -13.34 1.16 2.70
C ASP A 38 -12.41 1.93 1.75
N GLY A 39 -11.78 1.21 0.82
CA GLY A 39 -10.93 1.80 -0.21
C GLY A 39 -11.70 2.74 -1.13
N TYR A 40 -12.85 2.35 -1.62
CA TYR A 40 -13.67 3.18 -2.50
C TYR A 40 -14.24 4.40 -1.77
N GLU A 41 -14.72 4.26 -0.54
CA GLU A 41 -15.24 5.39 0.24
C GLU A 41 -14.16 6.44 0.53
N THR A 42 -12.98 6.00 0.93
CA THR A 42 -11.87 6.90 1.25
C THR A 42 -11.31 7.55 0.00
N LEU A 43 -11.01 6.76 -1.03
CA LEU A 43 -10.28 7.25 -2.20
C LEU A 43 -11.17 7.97 -3.22
N SER A 44 -12.49 7.84 -3.17
CA SER A 44 -13.39 8.62 -4.03
C SER A 44 -13.30 10.13 -3.80
N LYS A 45 -12.71 10.57 -2.70
CA LYS A 45 -12.66 11.97 -2.26
C LYS A 45 -11.28 12.62 -2.44
N ILE A 46 -10.26 11.89 -2.89
CA ILE A 46 -8.87 12.40 -2.91
C ILE A 46 -8.54 13.33 -4.08
N GLY A 47 -9.41 13.38 -5.10
CA GLY A 47 -9.13 14.12 -6.34
C GLY A 47 -8.10 13.42 -7.25
N PRO A 48 -7.59 14.10 -8.29
CA PRO A 48 -6.63 13.51 -9.20
C PRO A 48 -5.27 13.33 -8.54
N CYS A 49 -4.69 12.13 -8.62
CA CYS A 49 -3.43 11.78 -7.99
C CYS A 49 -2.52 11.01 -8.94
N VAL A 50 -1.22 11.04 -8.66
CA VAL A 50 -0.19 10.22 -9.31
C VAL A 50 0.41 9.27 -8.28
N SER A 51 0.56 8.00 -8.64
CA SER A 51 1.21 7.01 -7.78
C SER A 51 2.73 7.06 -7.96
N VAL A 52 3.45 7.14 -6.85
CA VAL A 52 4.91 7.13 -6.81
C VAL A 52 5.41 5.87 -6.14
N PHE A 53 6.22 5.10 -6.87
CA PHE A 53 6.81 3.84 -6.41
C PHE A 53 8.32 3.97 -6.29
N GLY A 54 8.89 3.26 -5.33
CA GLY A 54 10.33 3.20 -5.17
C GLY A 54 10.77 2.44 -3.94
N SER A 55 12.08 2.37 -3.74
CA SER A 55 12.68 1.60 -2.66
C SER A 55 12.37 2.17 -1.28
N ALA A 56 11.93 1.32 -0.37
CA ALA A 56 11.77 1.63 1.05
C ALA A 56 13.11 1.86 1.79
N ARG A 57 14.24 1.49 1.16
CA ARG A 57 15.58 1.58 1.76
C ARG A 57 16.34 2.85 1.41
N THR A 58 15.82 3.68 0.53
CA THR A 58 16.43 4.96 0.16
C THR A 58 16.40 5.91 1.35
N LYS A 59 17.57 6.42 1.74
CA LYS A 59 17.70 7.28 2.93
C LYS A 59 17.49 8.76 2.57
N PRO A 60 16.94 9.56 3.50
CA PRO A 60 16.91 11.01 3.37
C PRO A 60 18.29 11.59 3.06
N GLY A 61 18.33 12.66 2.26
CA GLY A 61 19.59 13.30 1.82
C GLY A 61 20.31 12.61 0.65
N THR A 62 19.77 11.51 0.14
CA THR A 62 20.29 10.88 -1.08
C THR A 62 19.65 11.51 -2.33
N LYS A 63 20.38 11.47 -3.46
CA LYS A 63 19.92 12.01 -4.74
C LYS A 63 18.49 11.59 -5.12
N TYR A 64 18.17 10.32 -4.97
CA TYR A 64 16.85 9.80 -5.36
C TYR A 64 15.74 10.16 -4.36
N TYR A 65 16.06 10.30 -3.08
CA TYR A 65 15.11 10.78 -2.08
C TYR A 65 14.73 12.23 -2.36
N GLU A 66 15.73 13.10 -2.61
CA GLU A 66 15.49 14.51 -2.93
C GLU A 66 14.73 14.68 -4.26
N MET A 67 15.06 13.87 -5.27
CA MET A 67 14.35 13.86 -6.54
C MET A 67 12.87 13.45 -6.35
N ALA A 68 12.58 12.41 -5.57
CA ALA A 68 11.21 11.99 -5.28
C ALA A 68 10.44 13.07 -4.50
N THR A 69 11.10 13.77 -3.57
CA THR A 69 10.52 14.90 -2.86
C THR A 69 10.17 16.04 -3.82
N GLU A 70 11.08 16.38 -4.72
CA GLU A 70 10.84 17.42 -5.73
C GLU A 70 9.70 17.04 -6.69
N ILE A 71 9.63 15.78 -7.10
CA ILE A 71 8.51 15.26 -7.91
C ILE A 71 7.19 15.44 -7.18
N GLY A 72 7.12 15.05 -5.91
CA GLY A 72 5.93 15.23 -5.08
C GLY A 72 5.50 16.68 -4.96
N GLN A 73 6.44 17.61 -4.77
CA GLN A 73 6.19 19.05 -4.76
C GLN A 73 5.62 19.55 -6.10
N LYS A 74 6.26 19.17 -7.21
CA LYS A 74 5.81 19.58 -8.55
C LYS A 74 4.42 19.05 -8.87
N LEU A 75 4.12 17.81 -8.52
CA LEU A 75 2.77 17.24 -8.68
C LEU A 75 1.74 18.06 -7.89
N ALA A 76 2.01 18.31 -6.62
CA ALA A 76 1.11 19.06 -5.75
C ALA A 76 0.92 20.51 -6.22
N SER A 77 1.98 21.16 -6.71
CA SER A 77 1.91 22.54 -7.22
C SER A 77 1.02 22.70 -8.46
N VAL A 78 0.77 21.63 -9.21
CA VAL A 78 -0.16 21.63 -10.36
C VAL A 78 -1.53 21.01 -10.02
N GLY A 79 -1.82 20.78 -8.75
CA GLY A 79 -3.11 20.29 -8.27
C GLY A 79 -3.26 18.77 -8.30
N LEU A 80 -2.19 18.02 -8.46
CA LEU A 80 -2.18 16.55 -8.41
C LEU A 80 -1.74 16.06 -7.03
N GLY A 81 -2.50 15.18 -6.41
CA GLY A 81 -2.07 14.51 -5.20
C GLY A 81 -1.05 13.40 -5.46
N VAL A 82 -0.43 12.90 -4.42
CA VAL A 82 0.53 11.80 -4.47
C VAL A 82 -0.01 10.59 -3.70
N ILE A 83 -0.05 9.46 -4.37
CA ILE A 83 -0.35 8.16 -3.74
C ILE A 83 0.94 7.36 -3.62
N THR A 84 1.22 6.84 -2.43
CA THR A 84 2.35 5.93 -2.21
C THR A 84 1.90 4.69 -1.46
N GLY A 85 2.82 3.75 -1.29
CA GLY A 85 2.61 2.60 -0.41
C GLY A 85 2.65 2.92 1.10
N GLY A 86 2.84 4.17 1.47
CA GLY A 86 2.78 4.63 2.86
C GLY A 86 4.02 4.36 3.72
N GLY A 87 5.00 3.64 3.19
CA GLY A 87 6.23 3.27 3.91
C GLY A 87 7.34 4.32 3.86
N PRO A 88 8.55 3.95 4.31
CA PRO A 88 9.73 4.81 4.27
C PRO A 88 10.35 4.92 2.86
N GLY A 89 11.45 5.65 2.76
CA GLY A 89 12.25 5.78 1.55
C GLY A 89 11.60 6.65 0.48
N ILE A 90 11.52 6.17 -0.74
CA ILE A 90 10.92 6.91 -1.86
C ILE A 90 9.43 7.21 -1.62
N MET A 91 8.70 6.32 -0.98
CA MET A 91 7.31 6.54 -0.60
C MET A 91 7.17 7.73 0.34
N GLU A 92 8.01 7.78 1.38
CA GLU A 92 8.07 8.90 2.32
C GLU A 92 8.45 10.19 1.60
N ALA A 93 9.46 10.16 0.72
CA ALA A 93 9.90 11.33 -0.02
C ALA A 93 8.78 11.91 -0.91
N GLY A 94 8.03 11.06 -1.61
CA GLY A 94 6.88 11.49 -2.42
C GLY A 94 5.78 12.14 -1.57
N ASN A 95 5.43 11.52 -0.44
CA ASN A 95 4.46 12.07 0.50
C ASN A 95 4.95 13.38 1.14
N LEU A 96 6.24 13.47 1.52
CA LEU A 96 6.86 14.70 2.02
C LEU A 96 6.74 15.84 1.02
N GLY A 97 6.99 15.57 -0.25
CA GLY A 97 6.86 16.57 -1.32
C GLY A 97 5.45 17.11 -1.44
N ALA A 98 4.44 16.23 -1.50
CA ALA A 98 3.04 16.61 -1.53
C ALA A 98 2.62 17.40 -0.28
N HIS A 99 3.04 16.96 0.89
CA HIS A 99 2.74 17.60 2.17
C HIS A 99 3.29 19.03 2.27
N LYS A 100 4.54 19.26 1.78
CA LYS A 100 5.14 20.60 1.77
C LYS A 100 4.34 21.61 0.96
N GLU A 101 3.74 21.19 -0.14
CA GLU A 101 2.90 22.03 -1.00
C GLU A 101 1.40 22.00 -0.61
N LYS A 102 1.06 21.39 0.52
CA LYS A 102 -0.32 21.22 0.99
C LYS A 102 -1.23 20.51 -0.03
N GLY A 103 -0.64 19.67 -0.89
CA GLY A 103 -1.35 18.78 -1.79
C GLY A 103 -1.83 17.50 -1.09
N ALA A 104 -2.75 16.77 -1.72
CA ALA A 104 -3.23 15.50 -1.18
C ALA A 104 -2.08 14.48 -1.07
N SER A 105 -1.85 13.98 0.13
CA SER A 105 -0.81 13.01 0.45
C SER A 105 -1.44 11.72 0.94
N VAL A 106 -1.48 10.71 0.06
CA VAL A 106 -2.25 9.47 0.23
C VAL A 106 -1.30 8.30 0.49
N GLY A 107 -1.65 7.47 1.45
CA GLY A 107 -0.91 6.24 1.79
C GLY A 107 -1.79 5.00 1.67
N LEU A 108 -1.42 4.08 0.78
CA LEU A 108 -2.02 2.76 0.69
C LEU A 108 -1.08 1.74 1.35
N ASN A 109 -1.17 1.63 2.65
CA ASN A 109 -0.32 0.75 3.44
C ASN A 109 -0.76 -0.72 3.30
N ILE A 110 0.14 -1.64 3.60
CA ILE A 110 -0.15 -3.08 3.69
C ILE A 110 0.25 -3.58 5.07
N GLU A 111 -0.64 -4.30 5.71
CA GLU A 111 -0.34 -4.91 6.99
C GLU A 111 0.56 -6.12 6.79
N LEU A 112 1.76 -6.04 7.32
CA LEU A 112 2.78 -7.09 7.26
C LEU A 112 3.02 -7.66 8.66
N PRO A 113 3.46 -8.93 8.78
CA PRO A 113 3.80 -9.54 10.07
C PRO A 113 4.91 -8.82 10.84
N PHE A 114 5.65 -7.94 10.17
CA PHE A 114 6.70 -7.11 10.75
C PHE A 114 6.22 -5.66 10.71
N GLU A 115 6.32 -4.95 11.83
CA GLU A 115 5.91 -3.55 11.96
C GLU A 115 6.53 -2.66 10.88
N GLN A 116 5.73 -2.19 9.94
CA GLN A 116 6.03 -1.01 9.14
C GLN A 116 5.06 0.08 9.55
N SER A 117 5.54 1.04 10.31
CA SER A 117 4.77 2.26 10.58
C SER A 117 4.65 3.06 9.28
N SER A 118 3.46 3.63 9.05
CA SER A 118 3.26 4.59 7.96
C SER A 118 4.14 5.82 8.18
N ASN A 119 4.60 6.44 7.07
CA ASN A 119 5.36 7.66 7.17
C ASN A 119 4.49 8.84 7.68
N PRO A 120 5.09 9.85 8.34
CA PRO A 120 4.33 10.90 9.01
C PRO A 120 3.73 11.96 8.08
N TYR A 121 4.01 11.91 6.78
CA TYR A 121 3.61 12.93 5.81
C TYR A 121 2.32 12.60 5.07
N ILE A 122 1.66 11.52 5.43
CA ILE A 122 0.36 11.11 4.88
C ILE A 122 -0.76 11.84 5.63
N ASP A 123 -1.74 12.34 4.89
CA ASP A 123 -2.95 12.90 5.47
C ASP A 123 -3.72 11.81 6.24
N ARG A 124 -4.11 12.08 7.48
CA ARG A 124 -4.72 11.08 8.37
C ARG A 124 -6.00 10.47 7.82
N ASP A 125 -6.78 11.26 7.10
CA ASP A 125 -8.03 10.84 6.45
C ASP A 125 -7.82 10.14 5.11
N LYS A 126 -6.57 10.02 4.65
CA LYS A 126 -6.16 9.40 3.38
C LYS A 126 -5.18 8.25 3.55
N LEU A 127 -5.05 7.75 4.77
CA LEU A 127 -4.27 6.56 5.08
C LEU A 127 -5.19 5.34 5.16
N ILE A 128 -4.92 4.33 4.35
CA ILE A 128 -5.64 3.06 4.37
C ILE A 128 -4.66 1.93 4.62
N ASN A 129 -5.02 1.02 5.53
CA ASN A 129 -4.28 -0.21 5.78
C ASN A 129 -5.02 -1.39 5.13
N PHE A 130 -4.35 -2.07 4.21
CA PHE A 130 -4.87 -3.25 3.51
C PHE A 130 -4.26 -4.53 4.09
N ASN A 131 -5.07 -5.58 4.18
CA ASN A 131 -4.62 -6.94 4.47
C ASN A 131 -4.40 -7.74 3.18
N PHE A 132 -5.06 -7.36 2.09
CA PHE A 132 -5.00 -8.08 0.82
C PHE A 132 -4.24 -7.27 -0.25
N PHE A 133 -3.11 -7.82 -0.70
CA PHE A 133 -2.28 -7.18 -1.73
C PHE A 133 -3.03 -6.88 -3.03
N PHE A 134 -3.92 -7.75 -3.46
CA PHE A 134 -4.65 -7.56 -4.71
C PHE A 134 -5.70 -6.45 -4.61
N VAL A 135 -6.36 -6.29 -3.46
CA VAL A 135 -7.27 -5.15 -3.22
C VAL A 135 -6.50 -3.85 -3.30
N ARG A 136 -5.37 -3.78 -2.60
CA ARG A 136 -4.46 -2.63 -2.64
C ARG A 136 -3.99 -2.30 -4.06
N LYS A 137 -3.62 -3.31 -4.86
CA LYS A 137 -3.23 -3.11 -6.27
C LYS A 137 -4.35 -2.51 -7.10
N VAL A 138 -5.58 -2.97 -6.92
CA VAL A 138 -6.75 -2.39 -7.60
C VAL A 138 -6.90 -0.92 -7.25
N MET A 139 -6.71 -0.52 -5.99
CA MET A 139 -6.80 0.88 -5.57
C MET A 139 -5.75 1.75 -6.24
N PHE A 140 -4.49 1.29 -6.30
CA PHE A 140 -3.44 2.00 -7.04
C PHE A 140 -3.83 2.22 -8.50
N MET A 141 -4.32 1.18 -9.17
CA MET A 141 -4.69 1.25 -10.60
C MET A 141 -5.91 2.13 -10.85
N LYS A 142 -6.89 2.08 -9.97
CA LYS A 142 -8.16 2.79 -10.15
C LYS A 142 -8.04 4.29 -9.92
N TYR A 143 -7.27 4.71 -8.92
CA TYR A 143 -7.27 6.11 -8.45
C TYR A 143 -6.06 6.92 -8.90
N ALA A 144 -5.08 6.31 -9.56
CA ALA A 144 -3.96 7.04 -10.13
C ALA A 144 -4.24 7.47 -11.57
N GLN A 145 -3.85 8.70 -11.90
CA GLN A 145 -3.84 9.24 -13.26
C GLN A 145 -2.58 8.83 -14.03
N GLY A 146 -1.53 8.45 -13.31
CA GLY A 146 -0.25 8.03 -13.83
C GLY A 146 0.63 7.42 -12.74
N PHE A 147 1.78 6.89 -13.16
CA PHE A 147 2.71 6.17 -12.30
C PHE A 147 4.15 6.66 -12.54
N ILE A 148 4.89 6.82 -11.47
CA ILE A 148 6.32 7.20 -11.45
C ILE A 148 7.10 6.18 -10.62
#